data_c6be76017deb7ade7f2de088d6132e04
#
_entry.id   c6be76017deb7ade7f2de088d6132e04
#
_cell.length_a   1.000
_cell.length_b   1.000
_cell.length_c   1.000
_cell.angle_alpha   90.00
_cell.angle_beta   90.00
_cell.angle_gamma   90.00
#
_symmetry.space_group_name_H-M   'P 1'
#
loop_
_entity.id
_entity.type
_entity.pdbx_description
1 polymer ?
#
loop_
_entity_poly.entity_id
_entity_poly.type
_entity_poly.pdbx_seq_one_letter_code
_entity_poly.pdbx_strand_id
1 'polypeptide(L)'
;MKKENLELEDLLSCTLDSDKMNYDEVLNMITMKKNIQLAKKKHTYPIHYTEASGWFTKVDDTSHPTGKRKIRRCSEESLWEALAEWYLDNNQDATLEDIFPKWLAWKQTPTNGDNIKRLKASWNAYYLDEPLSKIILEKPLCRITPLVLREWAESLLKKHYPVDKKKFSRMFTIINQCFEYASDEDIHIVEDNTWQRARRKINKQLIVSNPLPSDEEQVFTDEERRLLKAMVEEDMVHYRKQPTCAGLQILFLFETGLRIGECCGLKWTDIRNNRLYIRRQANNDGVKEWTKSTAGYRDIPLTTEAQRILHLVEAYNQEQELTAEWIFQSSNPNYDYRISYNAADRKLRKLCKRMDTVIKSPHKCRKTCISTLLDCPDINNRTVQRFAGHQDLSTTFGYYSFERKSKEEQAVAIDKALTI
;
A
#
# COMPACT_ATOMS: atom_id res chain seq x y z
N MET A 1 15.42 22.41 0.09
CA MET A 1 16.59 21.50 0.09
C MET A 1 17.94 22.15 -0.26
N LYS A 2 18.11 23.01 -1.27
CA LYS A 2 19.42 23.64 -1.55
C LYS A 2 19.77 24.86 -0.68
N LYS A 3 18.82 25.56 -0.08
CA LYS A 3 19.06 26.70 0.83
C LYS A 3 19.33 26.23 2.27
N GLU A 4 18.73 25.16 2.73
CA GLU A 4 18.91 24.63 4.08
C GLU A 4 20.28 23.94 4.31
N ASN A 5 20.83 23.31 3.26
CA ASN A 5 22.19 22.76 3.32
C ASN A 5 23.30 23.83 3.36
N LEU A 6 23.09 25.02 2.75
CA LEU A 6 24.03 26.12 2.82
C LEU A 6 24.15 26.70 4.25
N GLU A 7 23.03 26.82 4.98
CA GLU A 7 23.04 27.30 6.37
C GLU A 7 23.69 26.31 7.35
N LEU A 8 23.64 24.99 7.07
CA LEU A 8 24.33 23.98 7.86
C LEU A 8 25.85 23.95 7.58
N GLU A 9 26.27 24.16 6.34
CA GLU A 9 27.68 24.27 5.95
C GLU A 9 28.33 25.56 6.49
N ASP A 10 27.61 26.69 6.49
CA ASP A 10 28.06 27.94 7.11
C ASP A 10 28.15 27.83 8.63
N LEU A 11 27.25 27.07 9.30
CA LEU A 11 27.32 26.82 10.74
C LEU A 11 28.47 25.88 11.13
N LEU A 12 28.76 24.88 10.32
CA LEU A 12 29.91 24.00 10.52
C LEU A 12 31.25 24.75 10.30
N SER A 13 31.30 25.67 9.34
CA SER A 13 32.51 26.46 9.10
C SER A 13 32.80 27.47 10.22
N CYS A 14 31.78 28.07 10.84
CA CYS A 14 31.94 28.98 11.97
C CYS A 14 32.33 28.28 13.30
N THR A 15 32.01 26.95 13.44
CA THR A 15 32.31 26.20 14.67
C THR A 15 33.64 25.47 14.63
N LEU A 16 34.27 25.30 13.47
CA LEU A 16 35.59 24.67 13.30
C LEU A 16 36.76 25.60 13.64
N ASP A 17 36.54 26.91 13.81
CA ASP A 17 37.57 27.88 14.16
C ASP A 17 37.80 28.04 15.68
N SER A 18 37.09 27.28 16.54
CA SER A 18 37.29 27.30 17.99
C SER A 18 37.76 25.94 18.54
N ASP A 19 39.01 25.81 18.75
CA ASP A 19 39.76 24.66 19.36
C ASP A 19 39.30 24.24 20.78
N LYS A 20 38.03 24.53 21.18
CA LYS A 20 37.56 24.32 22.58
C LYS A 20 36.16 23.73 22.74
N MET A 21 35.40 23.44 21.71
CA MET A 21 34.06 22.84 21.91
C MET A 21 34.11 21.32 21.77
N ASN A 22 33.53 20.63 22.75
CA ASN A 22 33.32 19.19 22.70
C ASN A 22 32.23 18.83 21.68
N TYR A 23 32.36 17.68 20.98
CA TYR A 23 31.42 17.17 20.01
C TYR A 23 29.96 17.12 20.55
N ASP A 24 29.77 16.78 21.82
CA ASP A 24 28.47 16.75 22.47
C ASP A 24 27.85 18.15 22.63
N GLU A 25 28.67 19.20 22.85
CA GLU A 25 28.20 20.58 22.93
C GLU A 25 27.72 21.11 21.57
N VAL A 26 28.47 20.77 20.51
CA VAL A 26 28.03 21.12 19.12
C VAL A 26 26.74 20.41 18.76
N LEU A 27 26.60 19.13 19.10
CA LEU A 27 25.38 18.36 18.86
C LEU A 27 24.17 18.92 19.62
N ASN A 28 24.39 19.32 20.87
CA ASN A 28 23.35 19.97 21.70
C ASN A 28 22.93 21.32 21.11
N MET A 29 23.87 22.13 20.61
CA MET A 29 23.55 23.40 19.95
C MET A 29 22.74 23.21 18.66
N ILE A 30 23.10 22.24 17.84
CA ILE A 30 22.36 21.90 16.61
C ILE A 30 20.93 21.44 16.95
N THR A 31 20.82 20.58 17.96
CA THR A 31 19.51 20.07 18.43
C THR A 31 18.64 21.20 18.97
N MET A 32 19.22 22.12 19.78
CA MET A 32 18.49 23.27 20.31
C MET A 32 18.01 24.23 19.22
N LYS A 33 18.84 24.50 18.22
CA LYS A 33 18.44 25.31 17.05
C LYS A 33 17.30 24.68 16.26
N LYS A 34 17.33 23.38 16.02
CA LYS A 34 16.22 22.64 15.38
C LYS A 34 14.92 22.75 16.21
N ASN A 35 15.01 22.58 17.54
CA ASN A 35 13.85 22.68 18.42
C ASN A 35 13.25 24.09 18.43
N ILE A 36 14.08 25.13 18.40
CA ILE A 36 13.64 26.52 18.26
C ILE A 36 12.93 26.76 16.92
N GLN A 37 13.42 26.20 15.82
CA GLN A 37 12.75 26.31 14.51
C GLN A 37 11.38 25.61 14.52
N LEU A 38 11.28 24.44 15.16
CA LEU A 38 10.02 23.74 15.37
C LEU A 38 9.05 24.55 16.24
N ALA A 39 9.53 25.14 17.34
CA ALA A 39 8.74 26.02 18.18
C ALA A 39 8.22 27.23 17.40
N LYS A 40 9.05 27.87 16.54
CA LYS A 40 8.63 28.97 15.67
C LYS A 40 7.54 28.59 14.67
N LYS A 41 7.57 27.38 14.13
CA LYS A 41 6.53 26.85 13.23
C LYS A 41 5.22 26.54 13.99
N LYS A 42 5.29 26.07 15.24
CA LYS A 42 4.13 25.63 16.05
C LYS A 42 3.46 26.76 16.83
N HIS A 43 4.22 27.81 17.15
CA HIS A 43 3.71 28.90 18.01
C HIS A 43 2.78 29.81 17.24
N THR A 44 1.53 29.92 17.70
CA THR A 44 0.47 30.69 17.05
C THR A 44 0.13 31.99 17.76
N TYR A 45 0.61 32.17 19.00
CA TYR A 45 0.33 33.37 19.79
C TYR A 45 1.34 34.49 19.50
N PRO A 46 0.91 35.77 19.56
CA PRO A 46 1.82 36.88 19.37
C PRO A 46 2.85 36.98 20.51
N ILE A 47 4.06 37.35 20.15
CA ILE A 47 5.13 37.64 21.10
C ILE A 47 5.07 39.13 21.40
N HIS A 48 5.15 39.49 22.69
CA HIS A 48 5.08 40.83 23.21
C HIS A 48 6.34 41.17 24.00
N TYR A 49 6.71 42.44 23.99
CA TYR A 49 7.75 43.01 24.86
C TYR A 49 7.21 44.17 25.67
N THR A 50 7.57 44.25 26.94
CA THR A 50 7.35 45.43 27.81
C THR A 50 8.58 45.59 28.71
N GLU A 51 8.93 46.84 29.07
CA GLU A 51 10.05 47.11 29.99
C GLU A 51 9.90 46.42 31.33
N ALA A 52 8.66 46.32 31.86
CA ALA A 52 8.36 45.70 33.14
C ALA A 52 8.35 44.15 33.12
N SER A 53 8.09 43.54 31.99
CA SER A 53 7.89 42.08 31.90
C SER A 53 8.89 41.35 30.99
N GLY A 54 9.73 42.09 30.25
CA GLY A 54 10.57 41.56 29.22
C GLY A 54 9.76 40.97 28.04
N TRP A 55 10.31 39.99 27.36
CA TRP A 55 9.67 39.25 26.28
C TRP A 55 8.73 38.18 26.81
N PHE A 56 7.48 38.13 26.31
CA PHE A 56 6.52 37.15 26.75
C PHE A 56 5.50 36.78 25.67
N THR A 57 4.95 35.58 25.85
CA THR A 57 3.82 35.07 25.05
C THR A 57 2.96 34.14 25.89
N LYS A 58 1.89 33.60 25.29
CA LYS A 58 1.04 32.58 25.89
C LYS A 58 1.20 31.26 25.14
N VAL A 59 0.93 30.17 25.85
CA VAL A 59 0.84 28.81 25.28
C VAL A 59 -0.40 28.15 25.84
N ASP A 60 -1.00 27.24 25.09
CA ASP A 60 -2.12 26.44 25.56
C ASP A 60 -1.61 25.43 26.59
N ASP A 61 -2.22 25.43 27.76
CA ASP A 61 -1.87 24.55 28.90
C ASP A 61 -3.15 24.08 29.59
N THR A 62 -3.55 22.83 29.28
CA THR A 62 -4.76 22.22 29.85
C THR A 62 -4.67 22.01 31.37
N SER A 63 -3.48 21.98 31.93
CA SER A 63 -3.24 21.85 33.38
C SER A 63 -3.39 23.19 34.12
N HIS A 64 -3.36 24.32 33.39
CA HIS A 64 -3.48 25.65 33.99
C HIS A 64 -4.94 26.04 34.13
N PRO A 65 -5.39 26.66 35.27
CA PRO A 65 -6.78 27.01 35.54
C PRO A 65 -7.47 27.85 34.47
N THR A 66 -6.70 28.64 33.72
CA THR A 66 -7.21 29.49 32.62
C THR A 66 -7.10 28.86 31.25
N GLY A 67 -6.62 27.58 31.14
CA GLY A 67 -6.31 26.91 29.88
C GLY A 67 -5.13 27.49 29.13
N LYS A 68 -4.42 28.50 29.71
CA LYS A 68 -3.28 29.15 29.06
C LYS A 68 -2.19 29.51 30.06
N ARG A 69 -0.95 29.22 29.73
CA ARG A 69 0.22 29.60 30.53
C ARG A 69 0.96 30.76 29.87
N LYS A 70 1.39 31.74 30.67
CA LYS A 70 2.27 32.83 30.21
C LYS A 70 3.73 32.45 30.43
N ILE A 71 4.51 32.44 29.34
CA ILE A 71 5.97 32.25 29.36
C ILE A 71 6.62 33.62 29.16
N ARG A 72 7.60 34.01 30.00
CA ARG A 72 8.38 35.24 29.86
C ARG A 72 9.86 35.02 30.11
N ARG A 73 10.69 35.81 29.40
CA ARG A 73 12.15 35.81 29.50
C ARG A 73 12.70 37.21 29.30
N CYS A 74 13.97 37.38 29.65
CA CYS A 74 14.66 38.68 29.53
C CYS A 74 15.06 39.00 28.08
N SER A 75 15.28 37.99 27.23
CA SER A 75 15.60 38.18 25.80
C SER A 75 14.63 37.40 24.92
N GLU A 76 14.53 37.77 23.65
CA GLU A 76 13.74 37.04 22.67
C GLU A 76 14.29 35.66 22.41
N GLU A 77 15.63 35.51 22.36
CA GLU A 77 16.29 34.22 22.17
C GLU A 77 15.94 33.27 23.30
N SER A 78 16.10 33.69 24.57
CA SER A 78 15.76 32.86 25.73
C SER A 78 14.25 32.55 25.81
N LEU A 79 13.39 33.40 25.24
CA LEU A 79 11.97 33.09 25.09
C LEU A 79 11.74 31.94 24.09
N TRP A 80 12.43 31.97 22.96
CA TRP A 80 12.34 30.90 21.98
C TRP A 80 12.92 29.57 22.48
N GLU A 81 13.99 29.60 23.28
CA GLU A 81 14.52 28.44 23.97
C GLU A 81 13.48 27.84 24.93
N ALA A 82 12.86 28.68 25.75
CA ALA A 82 11.82 28.24 26.68
C ALA A 82 10.57 27.73 25.97
N LEU A 83 10.23 28.30 24.82
CA LEU A 83 9.15 27.78 23.98
C LEU A 83 9.53 26.45 23.34
N ALA A 84 10.76 26.25 22.93
CA ALA A 84 11.25 24.98 22.39
C ALA A 84 11.16 23.88 23.46
N GLU A 85 11.63 24.15 24.68
CA GLU A 85 11.46 23.24 25.82
C GLU A 85 9.98 22.95 26.11
N TRP A 86 9.14 24.00 26.16
CA TRP A 86 7.70 23.86 26.39
C TRP A 86 7.02 22.95 25.36
N TYR A 87 7.32 23.15 24.08
CA TYR A 87 6.73 22.34 23.02
C TYR A 87 7.26 20.92 22.97
N LEU A 88 8.51 20.68 23.41
CA LEU A 88 9.07 19.35 23.61
C LEU A 88 8.37 18.63 24.75
N ASP A 89 8.27 19.26 25.93
CA ASP A 89 7.64 18.67 27.12
C ASP A 89 6.16 18.34 26.90
N ASN A 90 5.42 19.22 26.23
CA ASN A 90 3.99 18.99 25.96
C ASN A 90 3.72 18.03 24.79
N ASN A 91 4.68 17.80 23.91
CA ASN A 91 4.59 16.70 22.92
C ASN A 91 4.97 15.34 23.51
N GLN A 92 5.70 15.32 24.63
CA GLN A 92 6.13 14.06 25.26
C GLN A 92 4.97 13.28 25.91
N ASP A 93 3.83 13.91 26.15
CA ASP A 93 2.66 13.22 26.70
C ASP A 93 1.72 12.63 25.61
N ALA A 94 2.05 12.80 24.34
CA ALA A 94 1.24 12.26 23.25
C ALA A 94 1.19 10.73 23.29
N THR A 95 -0.02 10.18 23.32
CA THR A 95 -0.29 8.75 23.30
C THR A 95 -0.46 8.22 21.87
N LEU A 96 -0.55 6.91 21.73
CA LEU A 96 -0.84 6.29 20.43
C LEU A 96 -2.25 6.69 19.93
N GLU A 97 -3.20 6.91 20.83
CA GLU A 97 -4.56 7.39 20.49
C GLU A 97 -4.55 8.81 19.94
N ASP A 98 -3.64 9.68 20.40
CA ASP A 98 -3.47 11.03 19.88
C ASP A 98 -2.79 11.04 18.49
N ILE A 99 -1.86 10.11 18.26
CA ILE A 99 -1.07 10.04 17.03
C ILE A 99 -1.82 9.36 15.89
N PHE A 100 -2.55 8.29 16.17
CA PHE A 100 -3.24 7.51 15.13
C PHE A 100 -4.15 8.37 14.22
N PRO A 101 -5.04 9.24 14.73
CA PRO A 101 -5.89 10.07 13.88
C PRO A 101 -5.08 11.09 13.06
N LYS A 102 -4.02 11.67 13.62
CA LYS A 102 -3.14 12.62 12.92
C LYS A 102 -2.39 11.94 11.77
N TRP A 103 -1.76 10.80 12.05
CA TRP A 103 -1.11 9.97 11.04
C TRP A 103 -2.11 9.50 9.98
N LEU A 104 -3.31 9.08 10.36
CA LEU A 104 -4.32 8.61 9.41
C LEU A 104 -4.80 9.72 8.48
N ALA A 105 -4.98 10.95 9.01
CA ALA A 105 -5.33 12.14 8.22
C ALA A 105 -4.20 12.51 7.25
N TRP A 106 -2.95 12.51 7.71
CA TRP A 106 -1.78 12.74 6.86
C TRP A 106 -1.68 11.70 5.73
N LYS A 107 -1.98 10.44 6.02
CA LYS A 107 -1.94 9.34 5.05
C LYS A 107 -3.11 9.36 4.08
N GLN A 108 -4.21 9.98 4.41
CA GLN A 108 -5.43 9.96 3.61
C GLN A 108 -5.24 10.75 2.30
N THR A 109 -5.56 10.10 1.19
CA THR A 109 -5.61 10.70 -0.14
C THR A 109 -6.96 10.40 -0.79
N PRO A 110 -7.39 11.15 -1.82
CA PRO A 110 -8.65 10.87 -2.53
C PRO A 110 -8.74 9.45 -3.10
N THR A 111 -7.59 8.78 -3.23
CA THR A 111 -7.48 7.51 -3.98
C THR A 111 -7.26 6.28 -3.14
N ASN A 112 -7.13 6.41 -1.79
CA ASN A 112 -6.80 5.29 -0.91
C ASN A 112 -7.88 4.93 0.12
N GLY A 113 -9.15 5.30 -0.12
CA GLY A 113 -10.27 5.09 0.81
C GLY A 113 -10.40 3.67 1.34
N ASP A 114 -10.27 2.65 0.49
CA ASP A 114 -10.32 1.23 0.92
C ASP A 114 -9.18 0.87 1.87
N ASN A 115 -7.99 1.44 1.67
CA ASN A 115 -6.86 1.22 2.57
C ASN A 115 -7.11 1.87 3.93
N ILE A 116 -7.67 3.09 3.94
CA ILE A 116 -8.05 3.81 5.17
C ILE A 116 -9.11 3.03 5.94
N LYS A 117 -10.16 2.51 5.28
CA LYS A 117 -11.18 1.65 5.90
C LYS A 117 -10.55 0.42 6.57
N ARG A 118 -9.60 -0.25 5.88
CA ARG A 118 -8.90 -1.41 6.45
C ARG A 118 -8.00 -1.07 7.63
N LEU A 119 -7.34 0.09 7.60
CA LEU A 119 -6.53 0.56 8.72
C LEU A 119 -7.41 0.88 9.95
N LYS A 120 -8.56 1.55 9.76
CA LYS A 120 -9.54 1.78 10.83
C LYS A 120 -10.07 0.48 11.42
N ALA A 121 -10.43 -0.49 10.58
CA ALA A 121 -10.87 -1.82 11.06
C ALA A 121 -9.77 -2.56 11.84
N SER A 122 -8.50 -2.47 11.40
CA SER A 122 -7.37 -3.06 12.13
C SER A 122 -7.08 -2.31 13.44
N TRP A 123 -7.24 -0.99 13.46
CA TRP A 123 -7.13 -0.17 14.68
C TRP A 123 -8.16 -0.59 15.72
N ASN A 124 -9.42 -0.69 15.34
CA ASN A 124 -10.46 -1.15 16.26
C ASN A 124 -10.15 -2.56 16.78
N ALA A 125 -9.92 -3.52 15.88
CA ALA A 125 -9.79 -4.93 16.24
C ALA A 125 -8.54 -5.28 17.08
N TYR A 126 -7.41 -4.59 16.88
CA TYR A 126 -6.13 -4.96 17.52
C TYR A 126 -5.63 -3.93 18.54
N TYR A 127 -6.29 -2.76 18.63
CA TYR A 127 -5.89 -1.71 19.56
C TYR A 127 -7.04 -1.31 20.49
N LEU A 128 -8.14 -0.75 19.99
CA LEU A 128 -9.23 -0.25 20.84
C LEU A 128 -10.03 -1.37 21.53
N ASP A 129 -10.44 -2.38 20.75
CA ASP A 129 -11.25 -3.52 21.26
C ASP A 129 -10.38 -4.62 21.89
N GLU A 130 -9.07 -4.45 21.90
CA GLU A 130 -8.12 -5.44 22.41
C GLU A 130 -7.61 -5.05 23.80
N PRO A 131 -8.04 -5.74 24.88
CA PRO A 131 -7.65 -5.39 26.24
C PRO A 131 -6.13 -5.38 26.51
N LEU A 132 -5.38 -6.26 25.80
CA LEU A 132 -3.92 -6.31 25.92
C LEU A 132 -3.23 -5.05 25.41
N SER A 133 -3.89 -4.28 24.56
CA SER A 133 -3.33 -3.07 23.97
C SER A 133 -3.44 -1.84 24.86
N LYS A 134 -4.22 -1.92 25.96
CA LYS A 134 -4.36 -0.83 26.92
C LYS A 134 -3.00 -0.32 27.44
N ILE A 135 -2.06 -1.23 27.67
CA ILE A 135 -0.71 -0.89 28.16
C ILE A 135 0.08 0.05 27.24
N ILE A 136 -0.19 0.02 25.93
CA ILE A 136 0.46 0.89 24.95
C ILE A 136 -0.37 2.09 24.53
N LEU A 137 -1.70 2.04 24.75
CA LEU A 137 -2.61 3.14 24.44
C LEU A 137 -2.55 4.24 25.51
N GLU A 138 -2.49 3.86 26.78
CA GLU A 138 -2.50 4.77 27.91
C GLU A 138 -1.13 5.43 28.20
N LYS A 139 -0.05 4.94 27.59
CA LYS A 139 1.28 5.48 27.83
C LYS A 139 1.70 6.49 26.78
N PRO A 140 2.35 7.59 27.14
CA PRO A 140 3.02 8.47 26.20
C PRO A 140 4.01 7.69 25.34
N LEU A 141 4.06 7.97 24.02
CA LEU A 141 4.92 7.23 23.07
C LEU A 141 6.39 7.27 23.49
N CYS A 142 6.89 8.40 23.97
CA CYS A 142 8.26 8.57 24.43
C CYS A 142 8.64 7.67 25.64
N ARG A 143 7.63 7.22 26.41
CA ARG A 143 7.81 6.33 27.58
C ARG A 143 7.60 4.85 27.25
N ILE A 144 7.26 4.51 26.01
CA ILE A 144 7.08 3.14 25.57
C ILE A 144 8.45 2.56 25.17
N THR A 145 8.95 1.62 25.96
CA THR A 145 10.26 0.98 25.68
C THR A 145 10.13 -0.17 24.66
N PRO A 146 11.22 -0.56 23.98
CA PRO A 146 11.20 -1.73 23.10
C PRO A 146 10.81 -3.02 23.82
N LEU A 147 11.08 -3.14 25.13
CA LEU A 147 10.68 -4.29 25.93
C LEU A 147 9.16 -4.37 26.06
N VAL A 148 8.51 -3.27 26.43
CA VAL A 148 7.04 -3.18 26.55
C VAL A 148 6.37 -3.53 25.23
N LEU A 149 6.85 -2.99 24.11
CA LEU A 149 6.30 -3.30 22.78
C LEU A 149 6.48 -4.76 22.39
N ARG A 150 7.62 -5.36 22.73
CA ARG A 150 7.86 -6.79 22.47
C ARG A 150 6.91 -7.66 23.28
N GLU A 151 6.79 -7.45 24.59
CA GLU A 151 5.93 -8.24 25.47
C GLU A 151 4.45 -8.12 25.07
N TRP A 152 4.01 -6.91 24.76
CA TRP A 152 2.68 -6.68 24.20
C TRP A 152 2.46 -7.46 22.89
N ALA A 153 3.39 -7.33 21.95
CA ALA A 153 3.27 -8.01 20.65
C ALA A 153 3.26 -9.53 20.80
N GLU A 154 4.13 -10.10 21.64
CA GLU A 154 4.16 -11.54 21.88
C GLU A 154 2.88 -12.03 22.57
N SER A 155 2.29 -11.23 23.45
CA SER A 155 1.01 -11.54 24.09
C SER A 155 -0.13 -11.56 23.08
N LEU A 156 -0.16 -10.58 22.16
CA LEU A 156 -1.11 -10.56 21.04
C LEU A 156 -0.92 -11.76 20.10
N LEU A 157 0.32 -12.10 19.76
CA LEU A 157 0.61 -13.24 18.89
C LEU A 157 0.13 -14.55 19.52
N LYS A 158 0.34 -14.75 20.82
CA LYS A 158 -0.16 -15.92 21.57
C LYS A 158 -1.68 -15.97 21.57
N LYS A 159 -2.35 -14.86 21.86
CA LYS A 159 -3.82 -14.78 21.88
C LYS A 159 -4.44 -15.07 20.53
N HIS A 160 -3.84 -14.55 19.46
CA HIS A 160 -4.38 -14.68 18.10
C HIS A 160 -3.78 -15.83 17.29
N TYR A 161 -3.04 -16.73 17.94
CA TYR A 161 -2.42 -17.88 17.27
C TYR A 161 -3.47 -18.77 16.56
N PRO A 162 -3.21 -19.25 15.33
CA PRO A 162 -2.00 -19.07 14.55
C PRO A 162 -1.96 -17.71 13.82
N VAL A 163 -0.75 -17.10 13.76
CA VAL A 163 -0.50 -15.83 13.08
C VAL A 163 0.54 -16.03 11.98
N ASP A 164 0.12 -15.89 10.73
CA ASP A 164 1.01 -15.88 9.58
C ASP A 164 1.62 -14.48 9.33
N LYS A 165 2.56 -14.38 8.37
CA LYS A 165 3.21 -13.11 8.00
C LYS A 165 2.22 -12.01 7.58
N LYS A 166 1.10 -12.37 6.92
CA LYS A 166 0.08 -11.40 6.47
C LYS A 166 -0.73 -10.87 7.65
N LYS A 167 -1.16 -11.78 8.55
CA LYS A 167 -1.87 -11.40 9.78
C LYS A 167 -0.95 -10.60 10.69
N PHE A 168 0.32 -10.99 10.85
CA PHE A 168 1.34 -10.21 11.57
C PHE A 168 1.46 -8.78 11.02
N SER A 169 1.63 -8.64 9.72
CA SER A 169 1.69 -7.31 9.09
C SER A 169 0.43 -6.50 9.37
N ARG A 170 -0.75 -7.09 9.28
CA ARG A 170 -2.03 -6.42 9.57
C ARG A 170 -2.12 -5.94 11.02
N MET A 171 -1.66 -6.75 11.97
CA MET A 171 -1.68 -6.41 13.39
C MET A 171 -0.75 -5.24 13.72
N PHE A 172 0.44 -5.21 13.13
CA PHE A 172 1.53 -4.32 13.57
C PHE A 172 1.92 -3.21 12.58
N THR A 173 1.26 -3.09 11.42
CA THR A 173 1.53 -1.99 10.49
C THR A 173 1.24 -0.62 11.12
N ILE A 174 0.16 -0.52 11.91
CA ILE A 174 -0.26 0.75 12.52
C ILE A 174 0.81 1.23 13.51
N ILE A 175 1.21 0.39 14.46
CA ILE A 175 2.22 0.77 15.47
C ILE A 175 3.54 1.19 14.80
N ASN A 176 3.99 0.44 13.78
CA ASN A 176 5.19 0.80 13.04
C ASN A 176 5.08 2.18 12.39
N GLN A 177 3.97 2.44 11.70
CA GLN A 177 3.79 3.69 10.96
C GLN A 177 3.46 4.88 11.87
N CYS A 178 2.81 4.65 13.01
CA CYS A 178 2.61 5.71 14.01
C CYS A 178 3.93 6.11 14.68
N PHE A 179 4.81 5.16 15.00
CA PHE A 179 6.15 5.49 15.50
C PHE A 179 7.02 6.16 14.44
N GLU A 180 6.92 5.74 13.17
CA GLU A 180 7.62 6.37 12.05
C GLU A 180 7.17 7.84 11.88
N TYR A 181 5.86 8.09 11.90
CA TYR A 181 5.28 9.42 11.86
C TYR A 181 5.66 10.27 13.06
N ALA A 182 5.67 9.68 14.27
CA ALA A 182 6.03 10.39 15.49
C ALA A 182 7.53 10.70 15.60
N SER A 183 8.39 9.97 14.88
CA SER A 183 9.85 10.20 14.79
C SER A 183 10.25 11.09 13.61
N ASP A 184 9.30 11.58 12.81
CA ASP A 184 9.56 12.52 11.72
C ASP A 184 10.16 13.82 12.27
N GLU A 185 11.12 14.40 11.55
CA GLU A 185 11.87 15.59 11.98
C GLU A 185 10.97 16.80 12.24
N ASP A 186 9.84 16.90 11.55
CA ASP A 186 8.87 18.00 11.72
C ASP A 186 7.89 17.76 12.89
N ILE A 187 7.73 16.50 13.35
CA ILE A 187 6.78 16.09 14.41
C ILE A 187 7.48 15.90 15.75
N HIS A 188 8.59 15.19 15.74
CA HIS A 188 9.56 15.00 16.82
C HIS A 188 8.94 14.73 18.21
N ILE A 189 8.08 13.70 18.28
CA ILE A 189 7.49 13.22 19.55
C ILE A 189 8.36 12.14 20.17
N VAL A 190 9.03 11.34 19.34
CA VAL A 190 10.01 10.33 19.73
C VAL A 190 11.27 10.49 18.89
N GLU A 191 12.41 10.11 19.43
CA GLU A 191 13.69 10.23 18.73
C GLU A 191 13.84 9.26 17.57
N ASP A 192 13.31 8.04 17.72
CA ASP A 192 13.40 6.98 16.74
C ASP A 192 12.14 6.08 16.70
N ASN A 193 12.07 5.24 15.68
CA ASN A 193 11.02 4.23 15.60
C ASN A 193 11.32 3.06 16.57
N THR A 194 10.89 3.20 17.81
CA THR A 194 11.06 2.23 18.90
C THR A 194 10.48 0.85 18.55
N TRP A 195 9.41 0.78 17.74
CA TRP A 195 8.85 -0.48 17.27
C TRP A 195 9.82 -1.30 16.44
N GLN A 196 10.64 -0.68 15.59
CA GLN A 196 11.61 -1.43 14.78
C GLN A 196 12.64 -2.15 15.65
N ARG A 197 13.04 -1.56 16.77
CA ARG A 197 13.94 -2.21 17.76
C ARG A 197 13.25 -3.38 18.46
N ALA A 198 12.00 -3.20 18.86
CA ALA A 198 11.18 -4.24 19.48
C ALA A 198 10.96 -5.42 18.53
N ARG A 199 10.55 -5.15 17.30
CA ARG A 199 10.22 -6.14 16.25
C ARG A 199 11.37 -7.11 15.99
N ARG A 200 12.61 -6.64 16.00
CA ARG A 200 13.81 -7.50 15.77
C ARG A 200 13.96 -8.60 16.82
N LYS A 201 13.42 -8.39 18.03
CA LYS A 201 13.55 -9.28 19.19
C LYS A 201 12.31 -10.12 19.46
N ILE A 202 11.24 -9.98 18.70
CA ILE A 202 10.03 -10.81 18.80
C ILE A 202 10.37 -12.28 18.50
N ASN A 203 9.85 -13.19 19.31
CA ASN A 203 10.01 -14.63 19.09
C ASN A 203 9.36 -15.07 17.78
N LYS A 204 10.19 -15.42 16.80
CA LYS A 204 9.73 -15.84 15.45
C LYS A 204 8.92 -17.14 15.44
N GLN A 205 9.04 -17.98 16.48
CA GLN A 205 8.25 -19.22 16.59
C GLN A 205 6.76 -18.97 16.81
N LEU A 206 6.37 -17.74 17.23
CA LEU A 206 4.98 -17.33 17.34
C LEU A 206 4.35 -16.97 15.98
N ILE A 207 5.16 -16.93 14.92
CA ILE A 207 4.71 -16.61 13.57
C ILE A 207 4.80 -17.88 12.74
N VAL A 208 3.64 -18.38 12.30
CA VAL A 208 3.60 -19.59 11.47
C VAL A 208 4.00 -19.26 10.04
N SER A 209 4.83 -20.12 9.48
CA SER A 209 5.12 -20.09 8.06
C SER A 209 4.08 -20.94 7.35
N ASN A 210 3.17 -20.30 6.62
CA ASN A 210 2.31 -21.04 5.72
C ASN A 210 3.18 -21.66 4.61
N PRO A 211 2.91 -22.90 4.19
CA PRO A 211 3.56 -23.46 3.01
C PRO A 211 3.35 -22.52 1.83
N LEU A 212 4.33 -22.43 0.97
CA LEU A 212 4.16 -21.70 -0.28
C LEU A 212 3.03 -22.37 -1.06
N PRO A 213 2.06 -21.58 -1.59
CA PRO A 213 1.03 -22.14 -2.44
C PRO A 213 1.67 -22.87 -3.62
N SER A 214 1.14 -24.03 -3.99
CA SER A 214 1.63 -24.79 -5.14
C SER A 214 1.46 -24.00 -6.44
N ASP A 215 2.21 -24.34 -7.46
CA ASP A 215 2.08 -23.70 -8.78
C ASP A 215 0.65 -23.87 -9.33
N GLU A 216 0.04 -25.02 -9.11
CA GLU A 216 -1.36 -25.32 -9.45
C GLU A 216 -2.36 -24.33 -8.80
N GLU A 217 -2.06 -23.85 -7.61
CA GLU A 217 -2.88 -22.79 -6.96
C GLU A 217 -2.59 -21.39 -7.51
N GLN A 218 -1.45 -21.19 -8.19
CA GLN A 218 -1.00 -19.87 -8.64
C GLN A 218 -1.35 -19.56 -10.08
N VAL A 219 -1.38 -20.57 -10.96
CA VAL A 219 -1.65 -20.44 -12.40
C VAL A 219 -2.70 -21.43 -12.86
N PHE A 220 -3.21 -21.24 -14.06
CA PHE A 220 -4.05 -22.21 -14.76
C PHE A 220 -3.18 -23.06 -15.68
N THR A 221 -3.41 -24.36 -15.68
CA THR A 221 -2.80 -25.25 -16.68
C THR A 221 -3.39 -24.96 -18.08
N ASP A 222 -2.72 -25.43 -19.12
CA ASP A 222 -3.21 -25.24 -20.49
C ASP A 222 -4.52 -26.00 -20.73
N GLU A 223 -4.74 -27.12 -20.04
CA GLU A 223 -5.99 -27.85 -20.05
C GLU A 223 -7.11 -27.08 -19.35
N GLU A 224 -6.89 -26.57 -18.14
CA GLU A 224 -7.85 -25.74 -17.44
C GLU A 224 -8.26 -24.48 -18.27
N ARG A 225 -7.30 -23.87 -18.99
CA ARG A 225 -7.58 -22.74 -19.88
C ARG A 225 -8.48 -23.15 -21.05
N ARG A 226 -8.21 -24.31 -21.67
CA ARG A 226 -9.06 -24.84 -22.77
C ARG A 226 -10.47 -25.13 -22.30
N LEU A 227 -10.63 -25.82 -21.17
CA LEU A 227 -11.92 -26.12 -20.57
C LEU A 227 -12.68 -24.83 -20.20
N LEU A 228 -12.01 -23.89 -19.57
CA LEU A 228 -12.60 -22.62 -19.18
C LEU A 228 -13.09 -21.83 -20.39
N LYS A 229 -12.29 -21.77 -21.47
CA LYS A 229 -12.67 -21.15 -22.72
C LYS A 229 -13.93 -21.81 -23.32
N ALA A 230 -13.96 -23.13 -23.42
CA ALA A 230 -15.10 -23.88 -23.93
C ALA A 230 -16.37 -23.61 -23.11
N MET A 231 -16.26 -23.62 -21.77
CA MET A 231 -17.39 -23.32 -20.87
C MET A 231 -17.90 -21.88 -21.02
N VAL A 232 -17.00 -20.91 -21.23
CA VAL A 232 -17.43 -19.51 -21.45
C VAL A 232 -18.12 -19.40 -22.81
N GLU A 233 -17.61 -20.01 -23.84
CA GLU A 233 -18.20 -20.01 -25.19
C GLU A 233 -19.59 -20.71 -25.18
N GLU A 234 -19.70 -21.86 -24.51
CA GLU A 234 -20.98 -22.54 -24.30
C GLU A 234 -21.98 -21.67 -23.55
N ASP A 235 -21.55 -21.03 -22.45
CA ASP A 235 -22.40 -20.12 -21.68
C ASP A 235 -22.90 -18.94 -22.54
N MET A 236 -22.11 -18.45 -23.50
CA MET A 236 -22.51 -17.36 -24.40
C MET A 236 -23.55 -17.81 -25.44
N VAL A 237 -23.51 -19.08 -25.88
CA VAL A 237 -24.47 -19.62 -26.86
C VAL A 237 -25.80 -20.00 -26.21
N HIS A 238 -25.76 -20.67 -25.05
CA HIS A 238 -26.94 -21.24 -24.38
C HIS A 238 -27.68 -20.25 -23.49
N TYR A 239 -26.97 -19.26 -22.94
CA TYR A 239 -27.51 -18.28 -22.00
C TYR A 239 -27.54 -16.87 -22.62
N ARG A 240 -28.41 -16.63 -23.58
CA ARG A 240 -28.57 -15.34 -24.27
C ARG A 240 -28.80 -14.14 -23.34
N LYS A 241 -29.24 -14.37 -22.10
CA LYS A 241 -29.41 -13.33 -21.08
C LYS A 241 -28.35 -13.50 -19.94
N GLN A 242 -27.07 -13.45 -20.29
CA GLN A 242 -26.03 -13.34 -19.27
C GLN A 242 -26.12 -11.95 -18.64
N PRO A 243 -26.13 -11.84 -17.31
CA PRO A 243 -26.24 -10.55 -16.63
C PRO A 243 -25.00 -9.66 -16.80
N THR A 244 -23.89 -10.23 -17.26
CA THR A 244 -22.64 -9.50 -17.54
C THR A 244 -21.75 -10.27 -18.52
N CYS A 245 -20.86 -9.57 -19.22
CA CYS A 245 -19.82 -10.14 -20.07
C CYS A 245 -18.58 -10.67 -19.26
N ALA A 246 -18.75 -11.04 -17.99
CA ALA A 246 -17.65 -11.44 -17.11
C ALA A 246 -16.86 -12.65 -17.60
N GLY A 247 -17.49 -13.58 -18.33
CA GLY A 247 -16.80 -14.70 -18.97
C GLY A 247 -15.80 -14.21 -20.01
N LEU A 248 -16.23 -13.34 -20.91
CA LEU A 248 -15.36 -12.73 -21.93
C LEU A 248 -14.25 -11.89 -21.28
N GLN A 249 -14.54 -11.17 -20.20
CA GLN A 249 -13.55 -10.44 -19.44
C GLN A 249 -12.45 -11.37 -18.88
N ILE A 250 -12.80 -12.55 -18.37
CA ILE A 250 -11.85 -13.56 -17.90
C ILE A 250 -10.95 -14.05 -19.05
N LEU A 251 -11.53 -14.38 -20.20
CA LEU A 251 -10.74 -14.77 -21.38
C LEU A 251 -9.79 -13.66 -21.81
N PHE A 252 -10.25 -12.42 -21.81
CA PHE A 252 -9.42 -11.26 -22.15
C PHE A 252 -8.24 -11.06 -21.18
N LEU A 253 -8.43 -11.36 -19.88
CA LEU A 253 -7.35 -11.30 -18.89
C LEU A 253 -6.23 -12.32 -19.17
N PHE A 254 -6.55 -13.49 -19.72
CA PHE A 254 -5.54 -14.47 -20.13
C PHE A 254 -4.72 -14.00 -21.33
N GLU A 255 -5.32 -13.25 -22.25
CA GLU A 255 -4.66 -12.77 -23.45
C GLU A 255 -3.83 -11.50 -23.23
N THR A 256 -4.22 -10.68 -22.26
CA THR A 256 -3.64 -9.34 -22.06
C THR A 256 -2.82 -9.22 -20.79
N GLY A 257 -2.94 -10.16 -19.87
CA GLY A 257 -2.27 -10.10 -18.57
C GLY A 257 -2.60 -8.86 -17.74
N LEU A 258 -3.70 -8.17 -18.00
CA LEU A 258 -4.10 -6.97 -17.26
C LEU A 258 -4.42 -7.27 -15.79
N ARG A 259 -4.24 -6.27 -14.92
CA ARG A 259 -4.88 -6.30 -13.61
C ARG A 259 -6.39 -6.15 -13.78
N ILE A 260 -7.19 -6.83 -12.94
CA ILE A 260 -8.66 -6.76 -13.06
C ILE A 260 -9.17 -5.31 -13.00
N GLY A 261 -8.56 -4.45 -12.18
CA GLY A 261 -8.94 -3.03 -12.12
C GLY A 261 -8.59 -2.26 -13.40
N GLU A 262 -7.48 -2.58 -14.07
CA GLU A 262 -7.13 -2.04 -15.38
C GLU A 262 -8.19 -2.45 -16.41
N CYS A 263 -8.54 -3.75 -16.43
CA CYS A 263 -9.53 -4.31 -17.34
C CYS A 263 -10.94 -3.69 -17.14
N CYS A 264 -11.38 -3.50 -15.89
CA CYS A 264 -12.66 -2.84 -15.61
C CYS A 264 -12.70 -1.36 -16.03
N GLY A 265 -11.54 -0.71 -16.17
CA GLY A 265 -11.43 0.69 -16.56
C GLY A 265 -11.19 0.93 -18.06
N LEU A 266 -11.24 -0.09 -18.90
CA LEU A 266 -10.98 0.06 -20.33
C LEU A 266 -12.16 0.71 -21.06
N LYS A 267 -11.83 1.65 -21.95
CA LYS A 267 -12.74 2.29 -22.89
C LYS A 267 -12.41 1.87 -24.32
N TRP A 268 -13.39 1.89 -25.22
CA TRP A 268 -13.15 1.62 -26.63
C TRP A 268 -12.12 2.57 -27.26
N THR A 269 -12.02 3.80 -26.77
CA THR A 269 -11.03 4.79 -27.20
C THR A 269 -9.58 4.44 -26.80
N ASP A 270 -9.39 3.45 -25.95
CA ASP A 270 -8.05 2.95 -25.58
C ASP A 270 -7.47 1.98 -26.60
N ILE A 271 -8.25 1.58 -27.60
CA ILE A 271 -7.79 0.71 -28.70
C ILE A 271 -7.42 1.59 -29.89
N ARG A 272 -6.17 1.51 -30.33
CA ARG A 272 -5.67 2.25 -31.50
C ARG A 272 -4.60 1.42 -32.22
N ASN A 273 -4.66 1.35 -33.55
CA ASN A 273 -3.65 0.68 -34.37
C ASN A 273 -3.28 -0.74 -33.86
N ASN A 274 -4.30 -1.53 -33.53
CA ASN A 274 -4.17 -2.88 -33.00
C ASN A 274 -3.37 -2.97 -31.68
N ARG A 275 -3.34 -1.89 -30.90
CA ARG A 275 -2.72 -1.82 -29.58
C ARG A 275 -3.73 -1.34 -28.55
N LEU A 276 -3.59 -1.86 -27.33
CA LEU A 276 -4.39 -1.46 -26.17
C LEU A 276 -3.56 -0.58 -25.24
N TYR A 277 -4.01 0.62 -24.99
CA TYR A 277 -3.38 1.61 -24.11
C TYR A 277 -3.98 1.56 -22.71
N ILE A 278 -3.18 1.19 -21.73
CA ILE A 278 -3.58 1.10 -20.31
C ILE A 278 -3.29 2.44 -19.64
N ARG A 279 -4.35 3.18 -19.26
CA ARG A 279 -4.24 4.55 -18.74
C ARG A 279 -4.92 4.73 -17.39
N ARG A 280 -5.88 3.86 -17.05
CA ARG A 280 -6.71 3.98 -15.85
C ARG A 280 -6.96 2.63 -15.20
N GLN A 281 -7.50 2.69 -13.99
CA GLN A 281 -8.00 1.52 -13.30
C GLN A 281 -9.34 1.83 -12.62
N ALA A 282 -10.20 0.85 -12.49
CA ALA A 282 -11.47 0.96 -11.80
C ALA A 282 -11.58 -0.07 -10.68
N ASN A 283 -12.17 0.33 -9.57
CA ASN A 283 -12.54 -0.54 -8.46
C ASN A 283 -13.96 -0.24 -7.99
N ASN A 284 -14.36 -0.73 -6.82
CA ASN A 284 -15.70 -0.46 -6.29
C ASN A 284 -15.91 1.00 -5.87
N ASP A 285 -14.84 1.74 -5.56
CA ASP A 285 -14.91 3.15 -5.15
C ASP A 285 -14.98 4.11 -6.35
N GLY A 286 -14.72 3.64 -7.58
CA GLY A 286 -14.75 4.46 -8.80
C GLY A 286 -13.58 4.21 -9.74
N VAL A 287 -13.45 5.12 -10.69
CA VAL A 287 -12.38 5.12 -11.71
C VAL A 287 -11.26 6.04 -11.29
N LYS A 288 -10.04 5.60 -11.51
CA LYS A 288 -8.81 6.38 -11.30
C LYS A 288 -8.12 6.55 -12.65
N GLU A 289 -8.00 7.79 -13.10
CA GLU A 289 -7.39 8.13 -14.40
C GLU A 289 -5.85 7.97 -14.41
N TRP A 290 -5.28 7.36 -13.37
CA TRP A 290 -3.85 7.04 -13.27
C TRP A 290 -3.65 5.64 -12.72
N THR A 291 -2.55 5.03 -13.12
CA THR A 291 -2.08 3.75 -12.59
C THR A 291 -1.22 3.97 -11.34
N LYS A 292 -1.05 2.92 -10.51
CA LYS A 292 -0.25 2.99 -9.26
C LYS A 292 1.19 3.44 -9.45
N SER A 293 1.73 3.32 -10.66
CA SER A 293 3.11 3.67 -10.98
C SER A 293 3.22 4.12 -12.44
N THR A 294 4.28 4.84 -12.77
CA THR A 294 4.60 5.23 -14.17
C THR A 294 4.70 4.02 -15.10
N ALA A 295 5.23 2.90 -14.63
CA ALA A 295 5.27 1.64 -15.39
C ALA A 295 3.88 1.04 -15.69
N GLY A 296 2.84 1.50 -14.99
CA GLY A 296 1.46 1.12 -15.26
C GLY A 296 0.91 1.73 -16.55
N TYR A 297 1.41 2.92 -16.96
CA TYR A 297 1.09 3.51 -18.27
C TYR A 297 1.88 2.77 -19.35
N ARG A 298 1.18 1.97 -20.13
CA ARG A 298 1.78 1.16 -21.18
C ARG A 298 0.79 0.88 -22.27
N ASP A 299 1.30 0.45 -23.41
CA ASP A 299 0.50 -0.13 -24.48
C ASP A 299 0.97 -1.56 -24.76
N ILE A 300 0.03 -2.43 -25.06
CA ILE A 300 0.27 -3.82 -25.39
C ILE A 300 -0.33 -4.15 -26.76
N PRO A 301 0.29 -5.04 -27.55
CA PRO A 301 -0.31 -5.52 -28.78
C PRO A 301 -1.54 -6.37 -28.47
N LEU A 302 -2.58 -6.25 -29.27
CA LEU A 302 -3.74 -7.13 -29.21
C LEU A 302 -3.47 -8.38 -30.05
N THR A 303 -3.51 -9.56 -29.41
CA THR A 303 -3.44 -10.84 -30.12
C THR A 303 -4.69 -11.06 -30.97
N THR A 304 -4.63 -11.95 -31.94
CA THR A 304 -5.82 -12.33 -32.75
C THR A 304 -6.98 -12.79 -31.86
N GLU A 305 -6.68 -13.56 -30.82
CA GLU A 305 -7.70 -14.02 -29.86
C GLU A 305 -8.25 -12.86 -29.00
N ALA A 306 -7.41 -11.93 -28.55
CA ALA A 306 -7.89 -10.74 -27.84
C ALA A 306 -8.83 -9.91 -28.72
N GLN A 307 -8.55 -9.75 -30.01
CA GLN A 307 -9.44 -9.06 -30.96
C GLN A 307 -10.76 -9.81 -31.14
N ARG A 308 -10.71 -11.16 -31.30
CA ARG A 308 -11.92 -11.98 -31.37
C ARG A 308 -12.81 -11.80 -30.15
N ILE A 309 -12.21 -11.78 -28.94
CA ILE A 309 -12.94 -11.55 -27.68
C ILE A 309 -13.57 -10.16 -27.68
N LEU A 310 -12.86 -9.12 -28.13
CA LEU A 310 -13.40 -7.76 -28.22
C LEU A 310 -14.61 -7.69 -29.14
N HIS A 311 -14.61 -8.35 -30.29
CA HIS A 311 -15.76 -8.44 -31.17
C HIS A 311 -16.96 -9.14 -30.51
N LEU A 312 -16.71 -10.19 -29.72
CA LEU A 312 -17.77 -10.84 -28.94
C LEU A 312 -18.34 -9.92 -27.84
N VAL A 313 -17.48 -9.12 -27.20
CA VAL A 313 -17.91 -8.13 -26.20
C VAL A 313 -18.75 -7.02 -26.86
N GLU A 314 -18.34 -6.54 -28.03
CA GLU A 314 -19.09 -5.55 -28.79
C GLU A 314 -20.50 -6.07 -29.19
N ALA A 315 -20.56 -7.29 -29.74
CA ALA A 315 -21.83 -7.95 -30.07
C ALA A 315 -22.70 -8.14 -28.82
N TYR A 316 -22.14 -8.56 -27.70
CA TYR A 316 -22.86 -8.65 -26.43
C TYR A 316 -23.41 -7.30 -25.98
N ASN A 317 -22.60 -6.24 -26.02
CA ASN A 317 -23.04 -4.89 -25.62
C ASN A 317 -24.18 -4.41 -26.52
N GLN A 318 -24.12 -4.64 -27.82
CA GLN A 318 -25.18 -4.30 -28.78
C GLN A 318 -26.48 -5.09 -28.50
N GLU A 319 -26.39 -6.41 -28.27
CA GLU A 319 -27.56 -7.25 -27.96
C GLU A 319 -28.20 -6.86 -26.61
N GLN A 320 -27.42 -6.38 -25.64
CA GLN A 320 -27.93 -5.92 -24.36
C GLN A 320 -28.27 -4.42 -24.35
N GLU A 321 -28.22 -3.73 -25.48
CA GLU A 321 -28.48 -2.29 -25.62
C GLU A 321 -27.59 -1.41 -24.67
N LEU A 322 -26.37 -1.85 -24.41
CA LEU A 322 -25.41 -1.13 -23.55
C LEU A 322 -24.62 -0.12 -24.40
N THR A 323 -24.77 1.16 -24.09
CA THR A 323 -24.22 2.27 -24.90
C THR A 323 -23.12 3.06 -24.19
N ALA A 324 -22.68 2.65 -23.00
CA ALA A 324 -21.61 3.34 -22.29
C ALA A 324 -20.25 3.19 -23.01
N GLU A 325 -19.32 4.08 -22.70
CA GLU A 325 -17.98 4.12 -23.33
C GLU A 325 -17.05 2.94 -22.94
N TRP A 326 -17.43 2.15 -21.94
CA TRP A 326 -16.63 1.06 -21.41
C TRP A 326 -16.64 -0.15 -22.34
N ILE A 327 -15.50 -0.88 -22.43
CA ILE A 327 -15.45 -2.14 -23.17
C ILE A 327 -16.30 -3.19 -22.45
N PHE A 328 -16.03 -3.43 -21.16
CA PHE A 328 -16.78 -4.39 -20.36
C PHE A 328 -17.88 -3.69 -19.58
N GLN A 329 -19.12 -3.87 -20.02
CA GLN A 329 -20.27 -3.16 -19.50
C GLN A 329 -21.19 -4.05 -18.66
N SER A 330 -22.09 -3.42 -17.92
CA SER A 330 -23.21 -4.02 -17.21
C SER A 330 -24.38 -3.03 -17.17
N SER A 331 -25.58 -3.52 -16.91
CA SER A 331 -26.77 -2.68 -16.76
C SER A 331 -26.86 -1.93 -15.42
N ASN A 332 -25.82 -2.02 -14.55
CA ASN A 332 -25.86 -1.44 -13.21
C ASN A 332 -25.34 0.01 -13.21
N PRO A 333 -26.20 1.02 -12.96
CA PRO A 333 -25.81 2.42 -12.93
C PRO A 333 -24.86 2.77 -11.76
N ASN A 334 -24.86 2.00 -10.66
CA ASN A 334 -24.00 2.25 -9.51
C ASN A 334 -22.49 2.17 -9.83
N TYR A 335 -22.16 1.57 -10.96
CA TYR A 335 -20.78 1.48 -11.45
C TYR A 335 -20.59 2.25 -12.76
N ASP A 336 -21.41 3.26 -13.02
CA ASP A 336 -21.34 4.01 -14.28
C ASP A 336 -21.44 3.06 -15.49
N TYR A 337 -22.34 2.08 -15.41
CA TYR A 337 -22.57 1.03 -16.41
C TYR A 337 -21.33 0.17 -16.77
N ARG A 338 -20.18 0.35 -16.15
CA ARG A 338 -19.04 -0.57 -16.29
C ARG A 338 -19.27 -1.85 -15.50
N ILE A 339 -18.60 -2.91 -15.90
CA ILE A 339 -18.62 -4.16 -15.16
C ILE A 339 -18.03 -3.97 -13.74
N SER A 340 -18.66 -4.56 -12.72
CA SER A 340 -18.16 -4.45 -11.36
C SER A 340 -16.83 -5.23 -11.19
N TYR A 341 -15.95 -4.71 -10.36
CA TYR A 341 -14.66 -5.34 -10.02
C TYR A 341 -14.81 -6.81 -9.59
N ASN A 342 -15.91 -7.16 -8.91
CA ASN A 342 -16.15 -8.49 -8.38
C ASN A 342 -16.84 -9.44 -9.37
N ALA A 343 -17.29 -8.96 -10.55
CA ALA A 343 -18.04 -9.78 -11.49
C ALA A 343 -17.19 -10.94 -12.04
N ALA A 344 -15.95 -10.66 -12.45
CA ALA A 344 -15.00 -11.68 -12.89
C ALA A 344 -14.67 -12.69 -11.80
N ASP A 345 -14.46 -12.26 -10.54
CA ASP A 345 -14.17 -13.18 -9.44
C ASP A 345 -15.33 -14.15 -9.19
N ARG A 346 -16.58 -13.62 -9.15
CA ARG A 346 -17.77 -14.46 -8.97
C ARG A 346 -17.98 -15.46 -10.12
N LYS A 347 -17.78 -15.01 -11.38
CA LYS A 347 -17.88 -15.91 -12.54
C LYS A 347 -16.78 -16.96 -12.51
N LEU A 348 -15.55 -16.57 -12.27
CA LEU A 348 -14.39 -17.47 -12.24
C LEU A 348 -14.52 -18.54 -11.16
N ARG A 349 -14.99 -18.18 -9.96
CA ARG A 349 -15.30 -19.15 -8.89
C ARG A 349 -16.33 -20.19 -9.33
N LYS A 350 -17.36 -19.79 -10.08
CA LYS A 350 -18.35 -20.72 -10.63
C LYS A 350 -17.73 -21.65 -11.67
N LEU A 351 -16.88 -21.12 -12.54
CA LEU A 351 -16.18 -21.90 -13.57
C LEU A 351 -15.20 -22.90 -12.93
N CYS A 352 -14.38 -22.48 -11.97
CA CYS A 352 -13.48 -23.40 -11.23
C CYS A 352 -14.27 -24.55 -10.56
N LYS A 353 -15.42 -24.26 -9.94
CA LYS A 353 -16.28 -25.30 -9.36
C LYS A 353 -16.84 -26.27 -10.42
N ARG A 354 -17.22 -25.78 -11.61
CA ARG A 354 -17.68 -26.64 -12.72
C ARG A 354 -16.56 -27.52 -13.27
N MET A 355 -15.31 -27.05 -13.24
CA MET A 355 -14.12 -27.81 -13.64
C MET A 355 -13.59 -28.76 -12.54
N ASP A 356 -14.16 -28.73 -11.34
CA ASP A 356 -13.67 -29.45 -10.15
C ASP A 356 -12.19 -29.16 -9.86
N THR A 357 -11.81 -27.89 -9.97
CA THR A 357 -10.42 -27.44 -9.75
C THR A 357 -10.33 -26.44 -8.59
N VAL A 358 -9.10 -26.18 -8.13
CA VAL A 358 -8.84 -25.20 -7.08
C VAL A 358 -9.40 -23.84 -7.47
N ILE A 359 -10.09 -23.18 -6.54
CA ILE A 359 -10.67 -21.86 -6.78
C ILE A 359 -9.57 -20.81 -6.96
N LYS A 360 -9.48 -20.26 -8.15
CA LYS A 360 -8.51 -19.24 -8.55
C LYS A 360 -9.18 -17.87 -8.70
N SER A 361 -8.46 -16.81 -8.38
CA SER A 361 -8.93 -15.42 -8.55
C SER A 361 -8.54 -14.87 -9.94
N PRO A 362 -9.16 -13.77 -10.42
CA PRO A 362 -8.79 -13.14 -11.70
C PRO A 362 -7.30 -12.76 -11.82
N HIS A 363 -6.63 -12.50 -10.69
CA HIS A 363 -5.18 -12.25 -10.70
C HIS A 363 -4.37 -13.46 -11.17
N LYS A 364 -4.92 -14.68 -11.04
CA LYS A 364 -4.27 -15.91 -11.52
C LYS A 364 -4.32 -16.01 -13.05
N CYS A 365 -5.33 -15.44 -13.72
CA CYS A 365 -5.35 -15.33 -15.18
C CYS A 365 -4.14 -14.49 -15.68
N ARG A 366 -3.88 -13.35 -15.01
CA ARG A 366 -2.69 -12.54 -15.29
C ARG A 366 -1.39 -13.31 -15.00
N LYS A 367 -1.31 -14.04 -13.88
CA LYS A 367 -0.13 -14.85 -13.58
C LYS A 367 0.12 -15.89 -14.67
N THR A 368 -0.92 -16.57 -15.12
CA THR A 368 -0.84 -17.55 -16.21
C THR A 368 -0.34 -16.90 -17.51
N CYS A 369 -0.91 -15.76 -17.91
CA CYS A 369 -0.48 -15.02 -19.09
C CYS A 369 1.03 -14.68 -19.03
N ILE A 370 1.49 -14.11 -17.91
CA ILE A 370 2.88 -13.69 -17.76
C ILE A 370 3.81 -14.90 -17.70
N SER A 371 3.45 -16.00 -16.98
CA SER A 371 4.22 -17.26 -17.02
C SER A 371 4.32 -17.80 -18.44
N THR A 372 3.20 -17.77 -19.21
CA THR A 372 3.23 -18.21 -20.63
C THR A 372 4.24 -17.40 -21.46
N LEU A 373 4.30 -16.09 -21.25
CA LEU A 373 5.25 -15.23 -21.97
C LEU A 373 6.70 -15.46 -21.52
N LEU A 374 6.93 -15.76 -20.24
CA LEU A 374 8.26 -16.07 -19.70
C LEU A 374 8.81 -17.40 -20.23
N ASP A 375 7.93 -18.39 -20.46
CA ASP A 375 8.30 -19.69 -21.00
C ASP A 375 8.58 -19.66 -22.51
N CYS A 376 8.25 -18.55 -23.19
CA CYS A 376 8.48 -18.41 -24.63
C CYS A 376 9.93 -17.95 -24.87
N PRO A 377 10.79 -18.76 -25.52
CA PRO A 377 12.19 -18.42 -25.76
C PRO A 377 12.37 -17.21 -26.70
N ASP A 378 11.38 -16.93 -27.53
CA ASP A 378 11.43 -15.85 -28.53
C ASP A 378 11.10 -14.48 -27.94
N ILE A 379 10.68 -14.41 -26.67
CA ILE A 379 10.28 -13.17 -26.00
C ILE A 379 11.32 -12.78 -24.94
N ASN A 380 11.95 -11.62 -25.14
CA ASN A 380 12.91 -11.10 -24.16
C ASN A 380 12.20 -10.73 -22.83
N ASN A 381 12.84 -11.04 -21.71
CA ASN A 381 12.33 -10.78 -20.36
C ASN A 381 11.96 -9.31 -20.10
N ARG A 382 12.67 -8.35 -20.71
CA ARG A 382 12.29 -6.92 -20.63
C ARG A 382 10.99 -6.63 -21.36
N THR A 383 10.71 -7.35 -22.45
CA THR A 383 9.43 -7.25 -23.16
C THR A 383 8.30 -7.75 -22.27
N VAL A 384 8.49 -8.89 -21.58
CA VAL A 384 7.53 -9.41 -20.61
C VAL A 384 7.31 -8.42 -19.45
N GLN A 385 8.38 -7.84 -18.91
CA GLN A 385 8.30 -6.83 -17.85
C GLN A 385 7.46 -5.62 -18.28
N ARG A 386 7.72 -5.07 -19.48
CA ARG A 386 6.96 -3.93 -20.02
C ARG A 386 5.50 -4.29 -20.28
N PHE A 387 5.25 -5.45 -20.89
CA PHE A 387 3.91 -5.98 -21.12
C PHE A 387 3.12 -6.08 -19.82
N ALA A 388 3.74 -6.62 -18.77
CA ALA A 388 3.15 -6.73 -17.45
C ALA A 388 2.99 -5.36 -16.75
N GLY A 389 3.80 -4.35 -17.07
CA GLY A 389 3.85 -3.08 -16.35
C GLY A 389 4.42 -3.25 -14.94
N HIS A 390 5.52 -3.97 -14.80
CA HIS A 390 6.28 -4.11 -13.57
C HIS A 390 7.46 -3.13 -13.56
N GLN A 391 7.70 -2.49 -12.41
CA GLN A 391 8.84 -1.58 -12.25
C GLN A 391 10.16 -2.36 -12.27
N ASP A 392 10.19 -3.53 -11.61
CA ASP A 392 11.39 -4.34 -11.46
C ASP A 392 11.23 -5.74 -12.06
N LEU A 393 12.30 -6.25 -12.67
CA LEU A 393 12.37 -7.63 -13.16
C LEU A 393 12.22 -8.66 -12.05
N SER A 394 12.71 -8.36 -10.83
CA SER A 394 12.55 -9.21 -9.65
C SER A 394 11.07 -9.48 -9.33
N THR A 395 10.20 -8.52 -9.54
CA THR A 395 8.75 -8.70 -9.42
C THR A 395 8.23 -9.69 -10.46
N THR A 396 8.73 -9.62 -11.70
CA THR A 396 8.29 -10.51 -12.78
C THR A 396 8.67 -11.95 -12.48
N PHE A 397 9.93 -12.22 -12.13
CA PHE A 397 10.39 -13.58 -11.84
C PHE A 397 9.89 -14.11 -10.50
N GLY A 398 9.96 -13.31 -9.43
CA GLY A 398 9.61 -13.78 -8.07
C GLY A 398 8.12 -14.06 -7.85
N TYR A 399 7.23 -13.45 -8.65
CA TYR A 399 5.78 -13.57 -8.46
C TYR A 399 5.00 -14.12 -9.65
N TYR A 400 5.64 -14.34 -10.81
CA TYR A 400 4.96 -14.73 -12.04
C TYR A 400 5.63 -15.85 -12.82
N SER A 401 6.79 -16.37 -12.38
CA SER A 401 7.40 -17.58 -12.94
C SER A 401 6.84 -18.79 -12.21
N PHE A 402 5.91 -19.51 -12.84
CA PHE A 402 5.23 -20.68 -12.30
C PHE A 402 5.20 -21.79 -13.34
N GLU A 403 5.34 -23.03 -12.88
CA GLU A 403 5.21 -24.19 -13.73
C GLU A 403 3.74 -24.44 -14.11
N ARG A 404 3.47 -24.62 -15.38
CA ARG A 404 2.13 -24.84 -15.93
C ARG A 404 1.94 -26.23 -16.52
N LYS A 405 3.03 -26.98 -16.69
CA LYS A 405 3.01 -28.34 -17.17
C LYS A 405 2.59 -29.31 -16.07
N SER A 406 1.94 -30.41 -16.44
CA SER A 406 1.68 -31.49 -15.51
C SER A 406 2.98 -32.12 -15.00
N LYS A 407 2.93 -32.87 -13.92
CA LYS A 407 4.12 -33.58 -13.40
C LYS A 407 4.69 -34.56 -14.42
N GLU A 408 3.80 -35.19 -15.19
CA GLU A 408 4.15 -36.11 -16.26
C GLU A 408 4.87 -35.37 -17.41
N GLU A 409 4.34 -34.21 -17.84
CA GLU A 409 4.97 -33.38 -18.86
C GLU A 409 6.32 -32.81 -18.40
N GLN A 410 6.43 -32.45 -17.10
CA GLN A 410 7.70 -32.01 -16.48
C GLN A 410 8.74 -33.14 -16.51
N ALA A 411 8.35 -34.36 -16.11
CA ALA A 411 9.23 -35.51 -16.10
C ALA A 411 9.79 -35.79 -17.51
N VAL A 412 8.94 -35.77 -18.55
CA VAL A 412 9.33 -35.93 -19.94
C VAL A 412 10.28 -34.81 -20.40
N ALA A 413 9.99 -33.57 -20.01
CA ALA A 413 10.84 -32.43 -20.38
C ALA A 413 12.23 -32.50 -19.72
N ILE A 414 12.29 -32.91 -18.44
CA ILE A 414 13.55 -33.10 -17.71
C ILE A 414 14.35 -34.26 -18.34
N ASP A 415 13.70 -35.39 -18.59
CA ASP A 415 14.34 -36.55 -19.24
C ASP A 415 14.96 -36.15 -20.59
N LYS A 416 14.17 -35.46 -21.44
CA LYS A 416 14.66 -34.95 -22.73
C LYS A 416 15.84 -33.99 -22.60
N ALA A 417 15.83 -33.14 -21.56
CA ALA A 417 16.89 -32.15 -21.35
C ALA A 417 18.20 -32.76 -20.83
N LEU A 418 18.11 -33.87 -20.10
CA LEU A 418 19.27 -34.57 -19.52
C LEU A 418 19.79 -35.75 -20.38
N THR A 419 19.02 -36.22 -21.35
CA THR A 419 19.45 -37.25 -22.29
C THR A 419 20.28 -36.60 -23.39
N ILE A 420 21.59 -36.93 -23.41
CA ILE A 420 22.58 -36.43 -24.38
C ILE A 420 22.49 -37.26 -25.67
#